data_7dbe68288f4642283f95a839382565c2
#
_entry.id   7dbe68288f4642283f95a839382565c2
#
_cell.length_a   1.000
_cell.length_b   1.000
_cell.length_c   1.000
_cell.angle_alpha   90.00
_cell.angle_beta   90.00
_cell.angle_gamma   90.00
#
_symmetry.space_group_name_H-M   'P 1'
#
loop_
_entity.id
_entity.type
_entity.pdbx_description
1 polymer ?
#
loop_
_entity_poly.entity_id
_entity_poly.type
_entity_poly.pdbx_seq_one_letter_code
_entity_poly.pdbx_strand_id
1 'polypeptide(L)'
;LKNVLTLLSTAALVLMTSAHAAERLPTIPPDKYDAEQAKAAQDFQAARKVPVFGPFEPLMHSPEVMSQTRAMGDYLRYHSAIGNTLSELVILVTAREWSQDYEWYVHHPIALKAGIKPSIADAIADGRRPTGMSDDEEIVYDFTTELIRNKRVADGTYARAEKRFGSKGIVDMTGICGYYTLLAMEMNVAQYPVPKNAAKLARFPEP
;
A
#
# COMPACT_ATOMS: atom_id res chain seq x y z
N LEU A 1 -73.48 -20.56 -17.59
CA LEU A 1 -72.54 -19.48 -17.98
C LEU A 1 -71.49 -19.39 -16.92
N LYS A 2 -70.25 -19.88 -17.22
CA LYS A 2 -69.07 -19.79 -16.33
C LYS A 2 -68.12 -18.77 -16.95
N ASN A 3 -67.94 -17.64 -16.31
CA ASN A 3 -66.91 -16.67 -16.68
C ASN A 3 -65.58 -17.09 -16.15
N VAL A 4 -64.63 -17.38 -17.03
CA VAL A 4 -63.21 -17.61 -16.69
C VAL A 4 -62.50 -16.27 -16.84
N LEU A 5 -62.06 -15.71 -15.73
CA LEU A 5 -61.22 -14.50 -15.69
C LEU A 5 -59.77 -14.91 -15.85
N THR A 6 -59.16 -14.59 -16.98
CA THR A 6 -57.72 -14.86 -17.23
C THR A 6 -56.94 -13.69 -16.69
N LEU A 7 -56.19 -13.91 -15.59
CA LEU A 7 -55.18 -12.95 -15.08
C LEU A 7 -53.93 -13.04 -15.93
N LEU A 8 -53.66 -12.00 -16.70
CA LEU A 8 -52.35 -11.77 -17.34
C LEU A 8 -51.39 -11.17 -16.32
N SER A 9 -50.43 -11.99 -15.84
CA SER A 9 -49.35 -11.55 -15.01
C SER A 9 -48.21 -10.99 -15.89
N THR A 10 -48.07 -9.67 -15.94
CA THR A 10 -46.93 -9.00 -16.59
C THR A 10 -45.75 -9.03 -15.61
N ALA A 11 -44.81 -9.96 -15.85
CA ALA A 11 -43.52 -9.94 -15.18
C ALA A 11 -42.67 -8.78 -15.73
N ALA A 12 -42.53 -7.73 -14.95
CA ALA A 12 -41.58 -6.67 -15.24
C ALA A 12 -40.14 -7.16 -14.97
N LEU A 13 -39.41 -7.40 -16.07
CA LEU A 13 -37.99 -7.73 -16.01
C LEU A 13 -37.21 -6.45 -15.63
N VAL A 14 -36.87 -6.31 -14.35
CA VAL A 14 -35.97 -5.23 -13.89
C VAL A 14 -34.56 -5.59 -14.34
N LEU A 15 -34.13 -4.97 -15.44
CA LEU A 15 -32.74 -4.97 -15.87
C LEU A 15 -31.93 -4.17 -14.81
N MET A 16 -31.30 -4.87 -13.87
CA MET A 16 -30.26 -4.29 -13.03
C MET A 16 -29.06 -4.00 -13.91
N THR A 17 -28.97 -2.78 -14.43
CA THR A 17 -27.73 -2.25 -14.98
C THR A 17 -26.77 -2.13 -13.80
N SER A 18 -25.74 -2.99 -13.76
CA SER A 18 -24.60 -2.80 -12.87
C SER A 18 -23.96 -1.46 -13.24
N ALA A 19 -24.32 -0.43 -12.48
CA ALA A 19 -23.58 0.82 -12.56
C ALA A 19 -22.14 0.48 -12.17
N HIS A 20 -21.23 0.44 -13.13
CA HIS A 20 -19.82 0.49 -12.82
C HIS A 20 -19.60 1.76 -12.02
N ALA A 21 -19.20 1.63 -10.76
CA ALA A 21 -18.80 2.79 -9.98
C ALA A 21 -17.73 3.53 -10.78
N ALA A 22 -17.91 4.84 -10.96
CA ALA A 22 -16.94 5.65 -11.68
C ALA A 22 -15.57 5.45 -11.00
N GLU A 23 -14.53 5.26 -11.80
CA GLU A 23 -13.16 5.13 -11.32
C GLU A 23 -12.81 6.37 -10.52
N ARG A 24 -12.32 6.16 -9.28
CA ARG A 24 -11.91 7.25 -8.39
C ARG A 24 -10.48 7.63 -8.73
N LEU A 25 -10.18 8.91 -8.88
CA LEU A 25 -8.86 9.41 -9.27
C LEU A 25 -8.28 8.65 -10.49
N PRO A 26 -8.97 8.65 -11.64
CA PRO A 26 -8.54 7.88 -12.80
C PRO A 26 -7.15 8.31 -13.26
N THR A 27 -6.38 7.37 -13.80
CA THR A 27 -5.09 7.69 -14.42
C THR A 27 -5.27 8.76 -15.49
N ILE A 28 -4.54 9.86 -15.36
CA ILE A 28 -4.55 10.95 -16.34
C ILE A 28 -3.63 10.56 -17.51
N PRO A 29 -4.14 10.44 -18.74
CA PRO A 29 -3.30 10.14 -19.89
C PRO A 29 -2.22 11.23 -20.09
N PRO A 30 -0.99 10.88 -20.49
CA PRO A 30 0.09 11.86 -20.64
C PRO A 30 -0.20 13.01 -21.63
N ASP A 31 -1.04 12.76 -22.64
CA ASP A 31 -1.48 13.79 -23.61
C ASP A 31 -2.54 14.76 -23.04
N LYS A 32 -3.00 14.52 -21.80
CA LYS A 32 -3.94 15.35 -21.05
C LYS A 32 -3.32 16.08 -19.86
N TYR A 33 -2.02 15.89 -19.65
CA TYR A 33 -1.32 16.60 -18.58
C TYR A 33 -1.36 18.11 -18.79
N ASP A 34 -1.68 18.84 -17.74
CA ASP A 34 -1.39 20.27 -17.68
C ASP A 34 0.12 20.55 -17.53
N ALA A 35 0.53 21.80 -17.46
CA ALA A 35 1.95 22.16 -17.39
C ALA A 35 2.64 21.66 -16.12
N GLU A 36 1.93 21.65 -14.97
CA GLU A 36 2.49 21.19 -13.68
C GLU A 36 2.62 19.66 -13.69
N GLN A 37 1.60 18.95 -14.15
CA GLN A 37 1.61 17.51 -14.31
C GLN A 37 2.68 17.03 -15.28
N ALA A 38 2.81 17.70 -16.43
CA ALA A 38 3.84 17.38 -17.41
C ALA A 38 5.25 17.54 -16.84
N LYS A 39 5.50 18.64 -16.09
CA LYS A 39 6.78 18.86 -15.41
C LYS A 39 7.04 17.79 -14.35
N ALA A 40 6.06 17.48 -13.51
CA ALA A 40 6.20 16.47 -12.46
C ALA A 40 6.46 15.07 -13.04
N ALA A 41 5.80 14.70 -14.14
CA ALA A 41 6.05 13.44 -14.85
C ALA A 41 7.45 13.39 -15.47
N GLN A 42 7.93 14.50 -16.03
CA GLN A 42 9.29 14.60 -16.55
C GLN A 42 10.34 14.44 -15.45
N ASP A 43 10.17 15.12 -14.31
CA ASP A 43 11.06 15.02 -13.15
C ASP A 43 11.05 13.59 -12.56
N PHE A 44 9.88 12.95 -12.52
CA PHE A 44 9.75 11.55 -12.12
C PHE A 44 10.56 10.63 -13.03
N GLN A 45 10.36 10.75 -14.34
CA GLN A 45 11.06 9.93 -15.32
C GLN A 45 12.58 10.20 -15.31
N ALA A 46 13.00 11.45 -15.10
CA ALA A 46 14.42 11.80 -14.98
C ALA A 46 15.06 11.12 -13.75
N ALA A 47 14.33 11.02 -12.62
CA ALA A 47 14.81 10.40 -11.39
C ALA A 47 14.79 8.87 -11.45
N ARG A 48 13.65 8.28 -11.86
CA ARG A 48 13.43 6.82 -11.79
C ARG A 48 13.68 6.04 -13.06
N LYS A 49 13.92 6.71 -14.19
CA LYS A 49 14.15 6.14 -15.53
C LYS A 49 12.98 5.34 -16.10
N VAL A 50 11.80 5.52 -15.55
CA VAL A 50 10.54 4.91 -15.98
C VAL A 50 9.43 5.96 -15.96
N PRO A 51 8.34 5.79 -16.73
CA PRO A 51 7.15 6.66 -16.63
C PRO A 51 6.53 6.63 -15.23
N VAL A 52 5.62 7.56 -14.95
CA VAL A 52 4.79 7.53 -13.74
C VAL A 52 4.01 6.22 -13.70
N PHE A 53 3.94 5.58 -12.54
CA PHE A 53 3.29 4.28 -12.35
C PHE A 53 2.82 4.10 -10.90
N GLY A 54 1.93 3.13 -10.70
CA GLY A 54 1.50 2.68 -9.38
C GLY A 54 0.87 3.81 -8.56
N PRO A 55 1.23 3.97 -7.27
CA PRO A 55 0.63 4.98 -6.41
C PRO A 55 0.87 6.42 -6.89
N PHE A 56 1.84 6.63 -7.78
CA PHE A 56 2.11 7.95 -8.32
C PHE A 56 1.11 8.38 -9.41
N GLU A 57 0.37 7.44 -10.02
CA GLU A 57 -0.66 7.80 -11.01
C GLU A 57 -1.82 8.58 -10.40
N PRO A 58 -2.50 8.13 -9.33
CA PRO A 58 -3.51 8.95 -8.68
C PRO A 58 -2.92 10.19 -8.00
N LEU A 59 -1.68 10.16 -7.51
CA LEU A 59 -1.00 11.35 -6.99
C LEU A 59 -0.78 12.45 -8.04
N MET A 60 -0.83 12.13 -9.35
CA MET A 60 -0.76 13.14 -10.42
C MET A 60 -1.91 14.15 -10.41
N HIS A 61 -3.01 13.88 -9.69
CA HIS A 61 -4.06 14.88 -9.43
C HIS A 61 -3.59 16.01 -8.49
N SER A 62 -2.42 15.83 -7.83
CA SER A 62 -1.71 16.85 -7.03
C SER A 62 -0.21 16.75 -7.29
N PRO A 63 0.29 17.35 -8.39
CA PRO A 63 1.68 17.15 -8.85
C PRO A 63 2.74 17.52 -7.82
N GLU A 64 2.48 18.53 -6.98
CA GLU A 64 3.38 18.92 -5.88
C GLU A 64 3.47 17.82 -4.83
N VAL A 65 2.34 17.26 -4.38
CA VAL A 65 2.33 16.14 -3.43
C VAL A 65 3.06 14.93 -4.04
N MET A 66 2.79 14.60 -5.32
CA MET A 66 3.46 13.52 -6.02
C MET A 66 4.98 13.69 -6.02
N SER A 67 5.47 14.89 -6.36
CA SER A 67 6.90 15.19 -6.45
C SER A 67 7.61 15.04 -5.11
N GLN A 68 7.02 15.55 -4.03
CA GLN A 68 7.59 15.46 -2.69
C GLN A 68 7.53 14.02 -2.15
N THR A 69 6.41 13.34 -2.37
CA THR A 69 6.23 11.93 -2.01
C THR A 69 7.27 11.06 -2.72
N ARG A 70 7.50 11.25 -4.03
CA ARG A 70 8.55 10.55 -4.76
C ARG A 70 9.93 10.78 -4.16
N ALA A 71 10.30 12.04 -3.89
CA ALA A 71 11.62 12.37 -3.34
C ALA A 71 11.87 11.72 -1.97
N MET A 72 10.86 11.74 -1.09
CA MET A 72 10.92 11.05 0.20
C MET A 72 11.07 9.54 0.03
N GLY A 73 10.29 8.94 -0.89
CA GLY A 73 10.34 7.51 -1.17
C GLY A 73 11.68 7.06 -1.74
N ASP A 74 12.33 7.87 -2.60
CA ASP A 74 13.63 7.56 -3.15
C ASP A 74 14.70 7.45 -2.04
N TYR A 75 14.67 8.37 -1.07
CA TYR A 75 15.57 8.31 0.08
C TYR A 75 15.29 7.09 0.96
N LEU A 76 14.05 6.91 1.39
CA LEU A 76 13.66 5.87 2.35
C LEU A 76 13.88 4.45 1.82
N ARG A 77 13.67 4.22 0.51
CA ARG A 77 13.87 2.89 -0.08
C ARG A 77 15.33 2.53 -0.30
N TYR A 78 16.17 3.50 -0.66
CA TYR A 78 17.52 3.22 -1.16
C TYR A 78 18.63 3.67 -0.22
N HIS A 79 18.32 4.53 0.77
CA HIS A 79 19.33 5.15 1.64
C HIS A 79 19.00 5.08 3.13
N SER A 80 17.97 4.31 3.49
CA SER A 80 17.56 4.13 4.88
C SER A 80 18.67 3.47 5.72
N ALA A 81 18.82 3.92 6.96
CA ALA A 81 19.84 3.40 7.89
C ALA A 81 19.57 1.96 8.35
N ILE A 82 18.35 1.43 8.17
CA ILE A 82 18.03 0.05 8.55
C ILE A 82 18.31 -0.97 7.44
N GLY A 83 18.67 -0.51 6.24
CA GLY A 83 18.96 -1.36 5.09
C GLY A 83 17.72 -1.91 4.39
N ASN A 84 17.95 -2.49 3.20
CA ASN A 84 16.85 -2.85 2.30
C ASN A 84 15.92 -3.96 2.85
N THR A 85 16.49 -5.03 3.42
CA THR A 85 15.71 -6.16 3.95
C THR A 85 14.72 -5.71 5.02
N LEU A 86 15.19 -4.92 5.99
CA LEU A 86 14.35 -4.44 7.07
C LEU A 86 13.37 -3.35 6.61
N SER A 87 13.75 -2.53 5.61
CA SER A 87 12.83 -1.59 4.97
C SER A 87 11.66 -2.32 4.31
N GLU A 88 11.92 -3.41 3.57
CA GLU A 88 10.84 -4.22 2.98
C GLU A 88 9.97 -4.90 4.05
N LEU A 89 10.53 -5.29 5.21
CA LEU A 89 9.73 -5.79 6.33
C LEU A 89 8.74 -4.74 6.85
N VAL A 90 9.18 -3.48 7.05
CA VAL A 90 8.30 -2.37 7.43
C VAL A 90 7.19 -2.19 6.40
N ILE A 91 7.54 -2.25 5.10
CA ILE A 91 6.58 -2.10 4.00
C ILE A 91 5.51 -3.21 4.04
N LEU A 92 5.92 -4.48 4.18
CA LEU A 92 4.97 -5.60 4.25
C LEU A 92 4.02 -5.48 5.44
N VAL A 93 4.54 -5.15 6.63
CA VAL A 93 3.72 -4.93 7.82
C VAL A 93 2.73 -3.78 7.60
N THR A 94 3.20 -2.66 7.04
CA THR A 94 2.34 -1.51 6.75
C THR A 94 1.27 -1.85 5.71
N ALA A 95 1.64 -2.51 4.61
CA ALA A 95 0.71 -2.94 3.57
C ALA A 95 -0.37 -3.88 4.15
N ARG A 96 0.01 -4.81 5.04
CA ARG A 96 -0.93 -5.69 5.72
C ARG A 96 -1.89 -4.94 6.63
N GLU A 97 -1.40 -4.02 7.45
CA GLU A 97 -2.22 -3.24 8.39
C GLU A 97 -3.27 -2.38 7.66
N TRP A 98 -2.95 -1.90 6.46
CA TRP A 98 -3.87 -1.16 5.59
C TRP A 98 -4.68 -2.05 4.63
N SER A 99 -4.47 -3.37 4.63
CA SER A 99 -5.03 -4.32 3.66
C SER A 99 -4.85 -3.81 2.21
N GLN A 100 -3.66 -3.29 1.92
CA GLN A 100 -3.37 -2.67 0.62
C GLN A 100 -2.77 -3.70 -0.34
N ASP A 101 -3.62 -4.18 -1.27
CA ASP A 101 -3.28 -5.28 -2.18
C ASP A 101 -2.18 -4.93 -3.18
N TYR A 102 -2.11 -3.68 -3.69
CA TYR A 102 -1.12 -3.28 -4.66
C TYR A 102 0.29 -3.20 -4.05
N GLU A 103 0.42 -2.61 -2.85
CA GLU A 103 1.69 -2.59 -2.13
C GLU A 103 2.16 -4.01 -1.81
N TRP A 104 1.25 -4.87 -1.36
CA TRP A 104 1.58 -6.26 -1.12
C TRP A 104 2.06 -6.97 -2.40
N TYR A 105 1.33 -6.81 -3.50
CA TYR A 105 1.66 -7.40 -4.79
C TYR A 105 3.06 -7.00 -5.27
N VAL A 106 3.41 -5.73 -5.12
CA VAL A 106 4.72 -5.19 -5.55
C VAL A 106 5.84 -5.60 -4.59
N HIS A 107 5.62 -5.44 -3.29
CA HIS A 107 6.69 -5.53 -2.29
C HIS A 107 6.93 -6.95 -1.76
N HIS A 108 5.94 -7.84 -1.79
CA HIS A 108 6.13 -9.22 -1.36
C HIS A 108 7.28 -9.94 -2.11
N PRO A 109 7.33 -9.98 -3.45
CA PRO A 109 8.45 -10.61 -4.16
C PRO A 109 9.79 -9.88 -3.94
N ILE A 110 9.77 -8.56 -3.73
CA ILE A 110 10.98 -7.78 -3.43
C ILE A 110 11.51 -8.15 -2.04
N ALA A 111 10.64 -8.26 -1.05
CA ALA A 111 11.00 -8.65 0.31
C ALA A 111 11.62 -10.05 0.37
N LEU A 112 11.03 -11.02 -0.34
CA LEU A 112 11.60 -12.38 -0.44
C LEU A 112 12.99 -12.36 -1.09
N LYS A 113 13.16 -11.58 -2.17
CA LYS A 113 14.46 -11.41 -2.83
C LYS A 113 15.47 -10.69 -1.94
N ALA A 114 15.01 -9.78 -1.08
CA ALA A 114 15.84 -9.07 -0.11
C ALA A 114 16.25 -9.93 1.10
N GLY A 115 15.68 -11.14 1.24
CA GLY A 115 16.07 -12.11 2.28
C GLY A 115 15.02 -12.37 3.36
N ILE A 116 13.84 -11.74 3.31
CA ILE A 116 12.73 -12.11 4.21
C ILE A 116 12.29 -13.55 3.88
N LYS A 117 12.20 -14.39 4.91
CA LYS A 117 11.77 -15.79 4.74
C LYS A 117 10.29 -15.85 4.33
N PRO A 118 9.90 -16.77 3.41
CA PRO A 118 8.49 -16.94 3.03
C PRO A 118 7.56 -17.13 4.23
N SER A 119 7.95 -17.92 5.24
CA SER A 119 7.16 -18.15 6.44
C SER A 119 6.90 -16.88 7.28
N ILE A 120 7.81 -15.90 7.23
CA ILE A 120 7.63 -14.60 7.88
C ILE A 120 6.62 -13.78 7.08
N ALA A 121 6.77 -13.70 5.75
CA ALA A 121 5.85 -12.98 4.89
C ALA A 121 4.43 -13.56 4.95
N ASP A 122 4.28 -14.90 4.93
CA ASP A 122 2.99 -15.58 5.05
C ASP A 122 2.31 -15.27 6.39
N ALA A 123 3.06 -15.29 7.50
CA ALA A 123 2.50 -14.93 8.81
C ALA A 123 2.03 -13.46 8.85
N ILE A 124 2.77 -12.54 8.22
CA ILE A 124 2.36 -11.14 8.09
C ILE A 124 1.07 -11.06 7.25
N ALA A 125 1.00 -11.77 6.11
CA ALA A 125 -0.20 -11.79 5.25
C ALA A 125 -1.45 -12.23 6.02
N ASP A 126 -1.30 -13.20 6.93
CA ASP A 126 -2.37 -13.69 7.81
C ASP A 126 -2.66 -12.76 9.02
N GLY A 127 -1.95 -11.66 9.18
CA GLY A 127 -2.06 -10.76 10.34
C GLY A 127 -1.54 -11.36 11.65
N ARG A 128 -0.78 -12.44 11.56
CA ARG A 128 -0.17 -13.13 12.72
C ARG A 128 1.27 -12.65 12.95
N ARG A 129 1.68 -12.66 14.23
CA ARG A 129 3.10 -12.45 14.54
C ARG A 129 3.93 -13.58 13.93
N PRO A 130 4.95 -13.27 13.11
CA PRO A 130 5.85 -14.29 12.59
C PRO A 130 6.68 -14.97 13.67
N THR A 131 7.07 -16.22 13.42
CA THR A 131 8.06 -16.96 14.20
C THR A 131 9.35 -17.13 13.41
N GLY A 132 10.50 -17.29 14.11
CA GLY A 132 11.80 -17.51 13.45
C GLY A 132 12.36 -16.27 12.75
N MET A 133 11.91 -15.09 13.16
CA MET A 133 12.55 -13.81 12.85
C MET A 133 13.93 -13.73 13.50
N SER A 134 14.87 -13.03 12.88
CA SER A 134 16.10 -12.58 13.55
C SER A 134 15.80 -11.48 14.57
N ASP A 135 16.76 -11.20 15.46
CA ASP A 135 16.60 -10.13 16.45
C ASP A 135 16.28 -8.77 15.81
N ASP A 136 16.91 -8.46 14.67
CA ASP A 136 16.67 -7.22 13.93
C ASP A 136 15.25 -7.19 13.34
N GLU A 137 14.79 -8.31 12.75
CA GLU A 137 13.43 -8.41 12.21
C GLU A 137 12.38 -8.30 13.33
N GLU A 138 12.63 -8.91 14.51
CA GLU A 138 11.72 -8.79 15.65
C GLU A 138 11.59 -7.33 16.13
N ILE A 139 12.71 -6.62 16.26
CA ILE A 139 12.70 -5.21 16.67
C ILE A 139 11.89 -4.37 15.68
N VAL A 140 12.13 -4.55 14.38
CA VAL A 140 11.46 -3.79 13.32
C VAL A 140 9.97 -4.14 13.23
N TYR A 141 9.63 -5.42 13.35
CA TYR A 141 8.24 -5.87 13.36
C TYR A 141 7.46 -5.29 14.55
N ASP A 142 8.03 -5.40 15.76
CA ASP A 142 7.40 -4.87 16.98
C ASP A 142 7.21 -3.36 16.88
N PHE A 143 8.27 -2.63 16.50
CA PHE A 143 8.24 -1.19 16.34
C PHE A 143 7.15 -0.75 15.37
N THR A 144 7.10 -1.35 14.19
CA THR A 144 6.14 -0.99 13.14
C THR A 144 4.72 -1.32 13.55
N THR A 145 4.50 -2.52 14.10
CA THR A 145 3.17 -2.97 14.53
C THR A 145 2.63 -2.12 15.68
N GLU A 146 3.45 -1.83 16.69
CA GLU A 146 3.07 -0.95 17.79
C GLU A 146 2.76 0.47 17.30
N LEU A 147 3.61 1.03 16.43
CA LEU A 147 3.38 2.36 15.87
C LEU A 147 2.05 2.48 15.14
N ILE A 148 1.72 1.49 14.30
CA ILE A 148 0.48 1.53 13.51
C ILE A 148 -0.75 1.22 14.37
N ARG A 149 -0.72 0.18 15.21
CA ARG A 149 -1.88 -0.26 15.97
C ARG A 149 -2.14 0.61 17.20
N ASN A 150 -1.08 0.89 17.97
CA ASN A 150 -1.18 1.63 19.24
C ASN A 150 -0.97 3.15 19.06
N LYS A 151 -0.58 3.60 17.87
CA LYS A 151 -0.24 5.01 17.56
C LYS A 151 0.96 5.52 18.34
N ARG A 152 1.74 4.63 18.92
CA ARG A 152 2.98 4.89 19.65
C ARG A 152 3.76 3.60 19.83
N VAL A 153 5.05 3.73 20.10
CA VAL A 153 5.95 2.62 20.40
C VAL A 153 6.20 2.57 21.91
N ALA A 154 6.19 1.37 22.49
CA ALA A 154 6.47 1.18 23.91
C ALA A 154 7.96 1.47 24.22
N ASP A 155 8.27 1.93 25.44
CA ASP A 155 9.63 2.32 25.84
C ASP A 155 10.63 1.18 25.66
N GLY A 156 10.22 -0.07 25.96
CA GLY A 156 11.09 -1.24 25.79
C GLY A 156 11.42 -1.54 24.33
N THR A 157 10.45 -1.39 23.42
CA THR A 157 10.64 -1.57 21.98
C THR A 157 11.49 -0.43 21.42
N TYR A 158 11.22 0.81 21.85
CA TYR A 158 12.03 1.98 21.48
C TYR A 158 13.48 1.80 21.87
N ALA A 159 13.75 1.41 23.13
CA ALA A 159 15.11 1.24 23.62
C ALA A 159 15.90 0.15 22.86
N ARG A 160 15.24 -0.95 22.47
CA ARG A 160 15.86 -1.99 21.62
C ARG A 160 16.20 -1.43 20.24
N ALA A 161 15.26 -0.72 19.63
CA ALA A 161 15.42 -0.13 18.30
C ALA A 161 16.51 0.96 18.30
N GLU A 162 16.53 1.84 19.29
CA GLU A 162 17.55 2.89 19.44
C GLU A 162 18.95 2.30 19.65
N LYS A 163 19.07 1.32 20.52
CA LYS A 163 20.35 0.62 20.74
C LYS A 163 20.89 -0.03 19.47
N ARG A 164 20.02 -0.58 18.64
CA ARG A 164 20.40 -1.34 17.46
C ARG A 164 20.63 -0.46 16.21
N PHE A 165 19.78 0.53 15.99
CA PHE A 165 19.74 1.31 14.75
C PHE A 165 20.06 2.80 14.95
N GLY A 166 20.16 3.25 16.20
CA GLY A 166 20.36 4.66 16.54
C GLY A 166 19.19 5.55 16.18
N SER A 167 19.28 6.83 16.52
CA SER A 167 18.21 7.82 16.28
C SER A 167 17.89 7.97 14.78
N LYS A 168 18.88 7.84 13.89
CA LYS A 168 18.67 7.87 12.45
C LYS A 168 17.80 6.70 11.99
N GLY A 169 18.07 5.48 12.46
CA GLY A 169 17.26 4.31 12.15
C GLY A 169 15.82 4.43 12.67
N ILE A 170 15.61 5.00 13.84
CA ILE A 170 14.28 5.31 14.41
C ILE A 170 13.50 6.24 13.46
N VAL A 171 14.13 7.34 13.02
CA VAL A 171 13.49 8.30 12.11
C VAL A 171 13.19 7.65 10.76
N ASP A 172 14.13 6.88 10.21
CA ASP A 172 13.94 6.21 8.92
C ASP A 172 12.83 5.13 8.99
N MET A 173 12.78 4.31 10.05
CA MET A 173 11.67 3.34 10.24
C MET A 173 10.31 4.05 10.33
N THR A 174 10.24 5.12 11.12
CA THR A 174 9.01 5.94 11.23
C THR A 174 8.64 6.55 9.89
N GLY A 175 9.65 7.04 9.16
CA GLY A 175 9.48 7.59 7.82
C GLY A 175 8.93 6.57 6.82
N ILE A 176 9.50 5.35 6.79
CA ILE A 176 9.03 4.28 5.89
C ILE A 176 7.58 3.91 6.23
N CYS A 177 7.27 3.72 7.52
CA CYS A 177 5.92 3.42 7.98
C CYS A 177 4.92 4.51 7.57
N GLY A 178 5.24 5.79 7.82
CA GLY A 178 4.39 6.93 7.45
C GLY A 178 4.22 7.09 5.94
N TYR A 179 5.30 6.92 5.19
CA TYR A 179 5.30 6.99 3.74
C TYR A 179 4.40 5.92 3.09
N TYR A 180 4.56 4.66 3.48
CA TYR A 180 3.72 3.58 2.95
C TYR A 180 2.29 3.61 3.48
N THR A 181 2.06 4.19 4.66
CA THR A 181 0.72 4.54 5.15
C THR A 181 0.05 5.56 4.23
N LEU A 182 0.75 6.63 3.84
CA LEU A 182 0.23 7.63 2.89
C LEU A 182 -0.14 6.98 1.56
N LEU A 183 0.75 6.18 0.97
CA LEU A 183 0.49 5.50 -0.30
C LEU A 183 -0.68 4.51 -0.20
N ALA A 184 -0.74 3.75 0.90
CA ALA A 184 -1.83 2.81 1.14
C ALA A 184 -3.19 3.52 1.27
N MET A 185 -3.25 4.62 2.02
CA MET A 185 -4.47 5.43 2.18
C MET A 185 -4.93 5.98 0.85
N GLU A 186 -4.02 6.55 0.08
CA GLU A 186 -4.30 7.16 -1.21
C GLU A 186 -4.82 6.11 -2.22
N MET A 187 -4.14 4.97 -2.36
CA MET A 187 -4.59 3.88 -3.22
C MET A 187 -5.91 3.25 -2.75
N ASN A 188 -6.17 3.17 -1.44
CA ASN A 188 -7.44 2.71 -0.92
C ASN A 188 -8.57 3.72 -1.23
N VAL A 189 -8.31 5.03 -1.17
CA VAL A 189 -9.26 6.08 -1.59
C VAL A 189 -9.55 5.99 -3.09
N ALA A 190 -8.50 5.85 -3.90
CA ALA A 190 -8.59 5.72 -5.35
C ALA A 190 -9.23 4.38 -5.78
N GLN A 191 -9.28 3.37 -4.91
CA GLN A 191 -9.59 1.98 -5.26
C GLN A 191 -8.66 1.49 -6.38
N TYR A 192 -7.37 1.81 -6.24
CA TYR A 192 -6.36 1.55 -7.26
C TYR A 192 -6.32 0.04 -7.61
N PRO A 193 -6.39 -0.31 -8.88
CA PRO A 193 -6.53 -1.69 -9.30
C PRO A 193 -5.24 -2.49 -9.10
N VAL A 194 -5.39 -3.76 -8.77
CA VAL A 194 -4.31 -4.76 -8.84
C VAL A 194 -4.50 -5.66 -10.06
N PRO A 195 -3.44 -6.29 -10.58
CA PRO A 195 -3.59 -7.27 -11.64
C PRO A 195 -4.60 -8.37 -11.27
N LYS A 196 -5.40 -8.82 -12.24
CA LYS A 196 -6.51 -9.77 -12.00
C LYS A 196 -6.09 -11.08 -11.32
N ASN A 197 -4.85 -11.49 -11.51
CA ASN A 197 -4.26 -12.71 -10.92
C ASN A 197 -3.42 -12.46 -9.66
N ALA A 198 -3.39 -11.23 -9.16
CA ALA A 198 -2.70 -10.91 -7.91
C ALA A 198 -3.42 -11.54 -6.72
N ALA A 199 -2.66 -12.14 -5.81
CA ALA A 199 -3.18 -12.57 -4.52
C ALA A 199 -3.65 -11.33 -3.73
N LYS A 200 -4.85 -11.40 -3.17
CA LYS A 200 -5.41 -10.35 -2.33
C LYS A 200 -5.26 -10.69 -0.86
N LEU A 201 -4.96 -9.70 -0.07
CA LEU A 201 -4.98 -9.82 1.38
C LEU A 201 -6.44 -9.95 1.88
N ALA A 202 -6.65 -10.76 2.90
CA ALA A 202 -7.90 -10.71 3.66
C ALA A 202 -8.10 -9.31 4.25
N ARG A 203 -9.32 -8.77 4.27
CA ARG A 203 -9.57 -7.42 4.78
C ARG A 203 -9.48 -7.36 6.31
N PHE A 204 -8.97 -6.27 6.83
CA PHE A 204 -8.94 -5.95 8.24
C PHE A 204 -9.60 -4.58 8.51
N PRO A 205 -10.52 -4.52 9.49
CA PRO A 205 -11.23 -5.68 10.06
C PRO A 205 -12.06 -6.40 9.01
N GLU A 206 -12.31 -7.68 9.20
CA GLU A 206 -13.28 -8.39 8.34
C GLU A 206 -14.66 -7.73 8.52
N PRO A 207 -15.42 -7.54 7.43
CA PRO A 207 -16.73 -6.91 7.49
C PRO A 207 -17.76 -7.74 8.24
#